data_80a706859fc7364b82d084979afe093b
#
_entry.id   80a706859fc7364b82d084979afe093b
#
_cell.length_a   1.000
_cell.length_b   1.000
_cell.length_c   1.000
_cell.angle_alpha   90.00
_cell.angle_beta   90.00
_cell.angle_gamma   90.00
#
_symmetry.space_group_name_H-M   'P 1'
#
loop_
_entity.id
_entity.type
_entity.pdbx_description
1 polymer ?
#
loop_
_entity_poly.entity_id
_entity_poly.type
_entity_poly.pdbx_seq_one_letter_code
_entity_poly.pdbx_strand_id
1 'polypeptide(L)'
;MPRVELEIPEDVDAEQDHLDITVEGDNGSVTRRLWYPDIDVSVDGDTVVIESDEDNAKTMSTIGTFQSHIENMFHGVTEGWEYGMEVFYSHFPMQVNVEGDEVVIENFLGEKAPRRAQIRGDTDVQIDGESVLLNGPDKEAVGQTAGDIEQLTRVKDKDTRVFQDGVYIVEKPGAGGA
;
A
#
# COMPACT_ATOMS: atom_id res chain seq x y z
N MET A 1 11.57 -12.93 -27.90
CA MET A 1 11.52 -13.38 -26.49
C MET A 1 11.63 -12.16 -25.58
N PRO A 2 10.51 -11.68 -25.03
CA PRO A 2 10.57 -10.54 -24.14
C PRO A 2 11.34 -10.88 -22.86
N ARG A 3 12.20 -9.97 -22.47
CA ARG A 3 13.04 -10.12 -21.27
C ARG A 3 13.30 -8.74 -20.68
N VAL A 4 13.09 -8.63 -19.39
CA VAL A 4 13.36 -7.41 -18.62
C VAL A 4 14.30 -7.77 -17.49
N GLU A 5 15.33 -6.97 -17.29
CA GLU A 5 16.27 -7.12 -16.19
C GLU A 5 16.21 -5.87 -15.32
N LEU A 6 16.04 -6.07 -14.02
CA LEU A 6 15.96 -4.99 -13.04
C LEU A 6 17.12 -5.12 -12.07
N GLU A 7 17.94 -4.07 -11.96
CA GLU A 7 19.02 -4.04 -10.99
C GLU A 7 18.48 -3.96 -9.58
N ILE A 8 18.98 -4.83 -8.70
CA ILE A 8 18.65 -4.79 -7.28
C ILE A 8 19.51 -3.68 -6.66
N PRO A 9 18.89 -2.69 -5.95
CA PRO A 9 19.67 -1.65 -5.30
C PRO A 9 20.70 -2.23 -4.31
N GLU A 10 21.81 -1.52 -4.08
CA GLU A 10 22.90 -2.01 -3.23
C GLU A 10 22.47 -2.35 -1.80
N ASP A 11 21.52 -1.60 -1.26
CA ASP A 11 21.02 -1.76 0.10
C ASP A 11 19.78 -2.67 0.19
N VAL A 12 19.50 -3.42 -0.88
CA VAL A 12 18.33 -4.31 -0.95
C VAL A 12 18.78 -5.73 -1.22
N ASP A 13 18.19 -6.66 -0.47
CA ASP A 13 18.32 -8.09 -0.72
C ASP A 13 17.05 -8.63 -1.36
N ALA A 14 17.18 -9.47 -2.36
CA ALA A 14 16.06 -10.12 -3.03
C ALA A 14 16.24 -11.62 -3.02
N GLU A 15 15.18 -12.34 -2.72
CA GLU A 15 15.16 -13.79 -2.70
C GLU A 15 13.93 -14.30 -3.45
N GLN A 16 14.07 -15.48 -4.00
CA GLN A 16 12.98 -16.16 -4.69
C GLN A 16 12.75 -17.53 -4.04
N ASP A 17 11.50 -17.81 -3.70
CA ASP A 17 11.05 -19.12 -3.25
C ASP A 17 9.87 -19.52 -4.13
N HIS A 18 10.12 -20.36 -5.13
CA HIS A 18 9.16 -20.73 -6.16
C HIS A 18 8.61 -19.49 -6.87
N LEU A 19 7.35 -19.15 -6.64
CA LEU A 19 6.68 -18.01 -7.27
C LEU A 19 6.69 -16.76 -6.41
N ASP A 20 7.21 -16.85 -5.19
CA ASP A 20 7.23 -15.74 -4.24
C ASP A 20 8.58 -15.02 -4.33
N ILE A 21 8.52 -13.74 -4.59
CA ILE A 21 9.67 -12.83 -4.58
C ILE A 21 9.62 -12.04 -3.29
N THR A 22 10.68 -12.11 -2.50
CA THR A 22 10.83 -11.35 -1.26
C THR A 22 11.95 -10.35 -1.41
N VAL A 23 11.67 -9.12 -1.07
CA VAL A 23 12.62 -8.01 -1.12
C VAL A 23 12.74 -7.43 0.28
N GLU A 24 13.95 -7.20 0.74
CA GLU A 24 14.21 -6.68 2.07
C GLU A 24 15.20 -5.51 2.00
N GLY A 25 14.95 -4.49 2.77
CA GLY A 25 15.81 -3.31 2.89
C GLY A 25 15.66 -2.68 4.26
N ASP A 26 16.19 -1.45 4.41
CA ASP A 26 16.20 -0.74 5.69
C ASP A 26 14.79 -0.44 6.23
N ASN A 27 13.82 -0.33 5.34
CA ASN A 27 12.44 0.02 5.72
C ASN A 27 11.54 -1.19 5.94
N GLY A 28 12.04 -2.40 5.80
CA GLY A 28 11.27 -3.61 6.01
C GLY A 28 11.38 -4.60 4.88
N SER A 29 10.40 -5.49 4.78
CA SER A 29 10.39 -6.58 3.83
C SER A 29 9.02 -6.68 3.16
N VAL A 30 9.02 -7.01 1.88
CA VAL A 30 7.79 -7.21 1.11
C VAL A 30 7.92 -8.50 0.32
N THR A 31 6.88 -9.33 0.36
CA THR A 31 6.80 -10.57 -0.40
C THR A 31 5.58 -10.51 -1.31
N ARG A 32 5.77 -10.90 -2.56
CA ARG A 32 4.70 -10.94 -3.52
C ARG A 32 4.82 -12.16 -4.40
N ARG A 33 3.68 -12.84 -4.63
CA ARG A 33 3.61 -13.94 -5.59
C ARG A 33 3.38 -13.38 -6.97
N LEU A 34 4.34 -13.65 -7.88
CA LEU A 34 4.27 -13.20 -9.27
C LEU A 34 4.16 -14.42 -10.17
N TRP A 35 2.94 -14.71 -10.60
CA TRP A 35 2.68 -15.84 -11.47
C TRP A 35 1.79 -15.46 -12.65
N TYR A 36 2.17 -15.92 -13.79
CA TYR A 36 1.38 -15.89 -15.02
C TYR A 36 1.88 -16.98 -15.96
N PRO A 37 1.01 -17.64 -16.74
CA PRO A 37 1.45 -18.68 -17.68
C PRO A 37 2.54 -18.17 -18.62
N ASP A 38 3.57 -18.97 -18.80
CA ASP A 38 4.69 -18.70 -19.73
C ASP A 38 5.57 -17.50 -19.34
N ILE A 39 5.43 -16.96 -18.12
CA ILE A 39 6.33 -15.92 -17.61
C ILE A 39 7.13 -16.49 -16.44
N ASP A 40 8.45 -16.36 -16.54
CA ASP A 40 9.37 -16.74 -15.46
C ASP A 40 9.94 -15.49 -14.81
N VAL A 41 9.90 -15.47 -13.48
CA VAL A 41 10.54 -14.43 -12.68
C VAL A 41 11.61 -15.10 -11.83
N SER A 42 12.83 -14.60 -11.91
CA SER A 42 13.96 -15.19 -11.18
C SER A 42 14.89 -14.12 -10.65
N VAL A 43 15.63 -14.47 -9.58
CA VAL A 43 16.69 -13.64 -9.06
C VAL A 43 18.03 -14.23 -9.53
N ASP A 44 18.80 -13.44 -10.26
CA ASP A 44 20.08 -13.84 -10.80
C ASP A 44 21.15 -12.85 -10.36
N GLY A 45 21.90 -13.22 -9.30
CA GLY A 45 22.93 -12.34 -8.74
C GLY A 45 22.33 -11.06 -8.17
N ASP A 46 22.66 -9.93 -8.81
CA ASP A 46 22.20 -8.60 -8.42
C ASP A 46 21.07 -8.07 -9.33
N THR A 47 20.43 -8.96 -10.09
CA THR A 47 19.30 -8.59 -10.95
C THR A 47 18.10 -9.49 -10.72
N VAL A 48 16.91 -8.92 -10.98
CA VAL A 48 15.68 -9.68 -11.11
C VAL A 48 15.35 -9.76 -12.59
N VAL A 49 15.12 -10.97 -13.07
CA VAL A 49 14.86 -11.23 -14.50
C VAL A 49 13.42 -11.67 -14.68
N ILE A 50 12.72 -11.00 -15.58
CA ILE A 50 11.36 -11.36 -15.99
C ILE A 50 11.44 -11.70 -17.48
N GLU A 51 11.07 -12.91 -17.83
CA GLU A 51 11.17 -13.34 -19.23
C GLU A 51 10.06 -14.30 -19.64
N SER A 52 9.81 -14.37 -20.94
CA SER A 52 8.83 -15.29 -21.51
C SER A 52 9.26 -15.70 -22.93
N ASP A 53 8.85 -16.89 -23.35
CA ASP A 53 8.98 -17.35 -24.73
C ASP A 53 7.85 -16.81 -25.61
N GLU A 54 6.79 -16.27 -25.01
CA GLU A 54 5.63 -15.72 -25.69
C GLU A 54 5.73 -14.20 -25.81
N ASP A 55 5.26 -13.64 -26.93
CA ASP A 55 5.32 -12.21 -27.18
C ASP A 55 3.95 -11.57 -27.50
N ASN A 56 2.86 -12.24 -27.12
CA ASN A 56 1.53 -11.69 -27.32
C ASN A 56 1.28 -10.48 -26.40
N ALA A 57 0.26 -9.68 -26.75
CA ALA A 57 -0.03 -8.43 -26.04
C ALA A 57 -0.31 -8.63 -24.56
N LYS A 58 -0.99 -9.71 -24.18
CA LYS A 58 -1.32 -10.00 -22.79
C LYS A 58 -0.09 -10.37 -21.97
N THR A 59 0.82 -11.16 -22.53
CA THR A 59 2.08 -11.51 -21.89
C THR A 59 2.95 -10.27 -21.69
N MET A 60 3.07 -9.42 -22.71
CA MET A 60 3.84 -8.18 -22.64
C MET A 60 3.29 -7.24 -21.58
N SER A 61 1.97 -7.12 -21.51
CA SER A 61 1.29 -6.30 -20.49
C SER A 61 1.56 -6.83 -19.08
N THR A 62 1.52 -8.14 -18.89
CA THR A 62 1.76 -8.77 -17.59
C THR A 62 3.22 -8.61 -17.16
N ILE A 63 4.17 -8.70 -18.08
CA ILE A 63 5.58 -8.44 -17.79
C ILE A 63 5.77 -7.01 -17.29
N GLY A 64 5.12 -6.03 -17.94
CA GLY A 64 5.14 -4.64 -17.49
C GLY A 64 4.56 -4.45 -16.10
N THR A 65 3.48 -5.16 -15.78
CA THR A 65 2.87 -5.15 -14.46
C THR A 65 3.83 -5.72 -13.40
N PHE A 66 4.48 -6.84 -13.68
CA PHE A 66 5.45 -7.46 -12.77
C PHE A 66 6.65 -6.54 -12.55
N GLN A 67 7.11 -5.89 -13.60
CA GLN A 67 8.19 -4.89 -13.50
C GLN A 67 7.81 -3.79 -12.54
N SER A 68 6.61 -3.23 -12.68
CA SER A 68 6.12 -2.18 -11.79
C SER A 68 6.01 -2.66 -10.34
N HIS A 69 5.53 -3.88 -10.13
CA HIS A 69 5.46 -4.45 -8.77
C HIS A 69 6.82 -4.56 -8.12
N ILE A 70 7.82 -5.05 -8.86
CA ILE A 70 9.17 -5.22 -8.35
C ILE A 70 9.82 -3.87 -8.06
N GLU A 71 9.67 -2.90 -8.97
CA GLU A 71 10.18 -1.54 -8.76
C GLU A 71 9.55 -0.89 -7.53
N ASN A 72 8.25 -1.09 -7.33
CA ASN A 72 7.55 -0.60 -6.14
C ASN A 72 8.03 -1.30 -4.86
N MET A 73 8.37 -2.58 -4.94
CA MET A 73 8.93 -3.31 -3.81
C MET A 73 10.29 -2.75 -3.42
N PHE A 74 11.16 -2.48 -4.39
CA PHE A 74 12.47 -1.86 -4.15
C PHE A 74 12.31 -0.49 -3.48
N HIS A 75 11.43 0.35 -4.02
CA HIS A 75 11.16 1.68 -3.46
C HIS A 75 10.61 1.57 -2.03
N GLY A 76 9.68 0.65 -1.80
CA GLY A 76 9.05 0.48 -0.50
C GLY A 76 10.03 0.09 0.60
N VAL A 77 10.96 -0.82 0.32
CA VAL A 77 11.92 -1.29 1.33
C VAL A 77 13.09 -0.34 1.51
N THR A 78 13.30 0.62 0.61
CA THR A 78 14.35 1.64 0.75
C THR A 78 13.80 2.96 1.29
N GLU A 79 12.77 3.51 0.67
CA GLU A 79 12.20 4.83 1.03
C GLU A 79 10.84 4.73 1.73
N GLY A 80 10.07 3.67 1.43
CA GLY A 80 8.72 3.50 1.96
C GLY A 80 7.68 4.26 1.15
N TRP A 81 6.41 4.03 1.51
CA TRP A 81 5.25 4.67 0.89
C TRP A 81 4.48 5.40 1.98
N GLU A 82 4.09 6.63 1.69
CA GLU A 82 3.40 7.48 2.66
C GLU A 82 2.08 7.97 2.10
N TYR A 83 1.03 7.85 2.93
CA TYR A 83 -0.27 8.44 2.67
C TYR A 83 -0.59 9.40 3.81
N GLY A 84 -1.10 10.58 3.48
CA GLY A 84 -1.57 11.54 4.47
C GLY A 84 -3.08 11.59 4.48
N MET A 85 -3.67 11.59 5.66
CA MET A 85 -5.10 11.74 5.87
C MET A 85 -5.39 12.87 6.83
N GLU A 86 -6.58 13.45 6.72
CA GLU A 86 -7.04 14.46 7.66
C GLU A 86 -8.41 14.10 8.22
N VAL A 87 -8.61 14.43 9.49
CA VAL A 87 -9.86 14.24 10.21
C VAL A 87 -10.70 15.51 10.12
N PHE A 88 -11.91 15.38 9.58
CA PHE A 88 -12.87 16.49 9.51
C PHE A 88 -14.10 16.17 10.36
N TYR A 89 -14.50 17.12 11.19
CA TYR A 89 -15.77 17.04 11.88
C TYR A 89 -16.34 18.45 12.03
N SER A 90 -17.64 18.58 11.86
CA SER A 90 -18.34 19.86 12.06
C SER A 90 -19.41 19.77 13.12
N HIS A 91 -19.91 18.57 13.40
CA HIS A 91 -21.00 18.36 14.36
C HIS A 91 -20.55 17.64 15.64
N PHE A 92 -19.69 16.63 15.51
CA PHE A 92 -19.29 15.78 16.62
C PHE A 92 -17.77 15.63 16.64
N PRO A 93 -17.09 16.03 17.74
CA PRO A 93 -15.65 15.83 17.84
C PRO A 93 -15.30 14.35 17.72
N MET A 94 -14.50 14.03 16.74
CA MET A 94 -14.12 12.67 16.41
C MET A 94 -12.73 12.39 16.92
N GLN A 95 -12.55 11.25 17.59
CA GLN A 95 -11.24 10.82 18.06
C GLN A 95 -10.76 9.64 17.25
N VAL A 96 -9.52 9.72 16.80
CA VAL A 96 -8.86 8.67 16.03
C VAL A 96 -7.65 8.19 16.83
N ASN A 97 -7.60 6.90 17.11
CA ASN A 97 -6.53 6.29 17.89
C ASN A 97 -6.06 4.99 17.23
N VAL A 98 -4.87 4.56 17.57
CA VAL A 98 -4.36 3.24 17.19
C VAL A 98 -4.36 2.35 18.43
N GLU A 99 -5.01 1.20 18.31
CA GLU A 99 -5.02 0.18 19.36
C GLU A 99 -4.52 -1.15 18.75
N GLY A 100 -3.31 -1.56 19.13
CA GLY A 100 -2.70 -2.76 18.56
C GLY A 100 -2.53 -2.62 17.04
N ASP A 101 -3.20 -3.46 16.29
CA ASP A 101 -3.16 -3.49 14.83
C ASP A 101 -4.43 -2.91 14.20
N GLU A 102 -5.15 -2.08 14.94
CA GLU A 102 -6.39 -1.46 14.48
C GLU A 102 -6.36 0.05 14.63
N VAL A 103 -7.01 0.75 13.69
CA VAL A 103 -7.36 2.16 13.85
C VAL A 103 -8.78 2.23 14.40
N VAL A 104 -8.95 2.94 15.51
CA VAL A 104 -10.22 3.06 16.22
C VAL A 104 -10.73 4.50 16.11
N ILE A 105 -11.94 4.66 15.62
CA ILE A 105 -12.57 5.96 15.45
C ILE A 105 -13.78 6.03 16.37
N GLU A 106 -13.73 6.98 17.30
CA GLU A 106 -14.78 7.18 18.30
C GLU A 106 -15.59 8.43 18.02
N ASN A 107 -16.86 8.38 18.38
CA ASN A 107 -17.80 9.48 18.29
C ASN A 107 -18.03 9.98 16.85
N PHE A 108 -17.88 9.10 15.87
CA PHE A 108 -18.22 9.45 14.49
C PHE A 108 -19.72 9.71 14.39
N LEU A 109 -20.10 10.92 14.04
CA LEU A 109 -21.49 11.39 13.99
C LEU A 109 -22.27 11.10 15.30
N GLY A 110 -21.59 11.14 16.44
CA GLY A 110 -22.20 10.90 17.75
C GLY A 110 -22.48 9.44 18.08
N GLU A 111 -21.95 8.50 17.31
CA GLU A 111 -22.15 7.07 17.55
C GLU A 111 -21.48 6.65 18.87
N LYS A 112 -22.16 5.80 19.62
CA LYS A 112 -21.65 5.29 20.89
C LYS A 112 -20.59 4.21 20.71
N ALA A 113 -20.78 3.34 19.72
CA ALA A 113 -19.84 2.26 19.43
C ALA A 113 -18.72 2.79 18.53
N PRO A 114 -17.45 2.46 18.84
CA PRO A 114 -16.34 2.86 17.97
C PRO A 114 -16.37 2.09 16.65
N ARG A 115 -15.83 2.73 15.63
CA ARG A 115 -15.58 2.07 14.34
C ARG A 115 -14.12 1.65 14.30
N ARG A 116 -13.86 0.48 13.73
CA ARG A 116 -12.51 -0.10 13.70
C ARG A 116 -12.13 -0.51 12.30
N ALA A 117 -10.88 -0.24 11.93
CA ALA A 117 -10.30 -0.69 10.67
C ALA A 117 -8.98 -1.39 10.96
N GLN A 118 -8.77 -2.54 10.32
CA GLN A 118 -7.54 -3.31 10.45
C GLN A 118 -6.39 -2.60 9.74
N ILE A 119 -5.24 -2.50 10.41
CA ILE A 119 -4.00 -2.03 9.78
C ILE A 119 -3.40 -3.21 9.02
N ARG A 120 -3.18 -3.02 7.73
CA ARG A 120 -2.70 -4.11 6.86
C ARG A 120 -1.18 -4.15 6.77
N GLY A 121 -0.63 -5.36 6.79
CA GLY A 121 0.80 -5.58 6.64
C GLY A 121 1.62 -4.86 7.70
N ASP A 122 2.78 -4.37 7.31
CA ASP A 122 3.69 -3.64 8.19
C ASP A 122 3.47 -2.12 8.11
N THR A 123 2.24 -1.70 7.90
CA THR A 123 1.88 -0.29 7.84
C THR A 123 1.95 0.33 9.23
N ASP A 124 2.64 1.45 9.33
CA ASP A 124 2.71 2.27 10.54
C ASP A 124 1.70 3.41 10.41
N VAL A 125 0.91 3.63 11.45
CA VAL A 125 -0.08 4.71 11.48
C VAL A 125 0.27 5.64 12.63
N GLN A 126 0.51 6.91 12.30
CA GLN A 126 0.83 7.95 13.28
C GLN A 126 -0.28 8.99 13.27
N ILE A 127 -0.74 9.36 14.46
CA ILE A 127 -1.81 10.33 14.62
C ILE A 127 -1.26 11.54 15.36
N ASP A 128 -1.42 12.72 14.74
CA ASP A 128 -1.00 13.99 15.30
C ASP A 128 -2.14 14.98 15.14
N GLY A 129 -2.95 15.13 16.21
CA GLY A 129 -4.13 15.98 16.18
C GLY A 129 -5.15 15.50 15.15
N GLU A 130 -5.37 16.31 14.12
CA GLU A 130 -6.30 15.99 13.05
C GLU A 130 -5.61 15.39 11.83
N SER A 131 -4.31 15.18 11.89
CA SER A 131 -3.52 14.57 10.82
C SER A 131 -3.23 13.12 11.11
N VAL A 132 -3.35 12.28 10.09
CA VAL A 132 -3.03 10.85 10.17
C VAL A 132 -2.02 10.55 9.07
N LEU A 133 -0.88 9.98 9.45
CA LEU A 133 0.18 9.59 8.53
C LEU A 133 0.31 8.07 8.51
N LEU A 134 0.23 7.50 7.32
CA LEU A 134 0.40 6.06 7.12
C LEU A 134 1.68 5.84 6.30
N ASN A 135 2.54 4.95 6.77
CA ASN A 135 3.82 4.67 6.14
C ASN A 135 4.10 3.17 6.18
N GLY A 136 4.71 2.65 5.16
CA GLY A 136 5.11 1.25 5.14
C GLY A 136 5.85 0.87 3.86
N PRO A 137 6.43 -0.34 3.86
CA PRO A 137 7.18 -0.82 2.70
C PRO A 137 6.29 -1.32 1.57
N ASP A 138 5.05 -1.72 1.86
CA ASP A 138 4.14 -2.27 0.87
C ASP A 138 3.10 -1.23 0.47
N LYS A 139 3.25 -0.69 -0.74
CA LYS A 139 2.35 0.34 -1.28
C LYS A 139 0.88 -0.09 -1.22
N GLU A 140 0.61 -1.35 -1.58
CA GLU A 140 -0.75 -1.87 -1.58
C GLU A 140 -1.33 -1.92 -0.16
N ALA A 141 -0.56 -2.40 0.83
CA ALA A 141 -1.01 -2.48 2.22
C ALA A 141 -1.27 -1.09 2.81
N VAL A 142 -0.37 -0.13 2.56
CA VAL A 142 -0.53 1.25 3.05
C VAL A 142 -1.76 1.90 2.41
N GLY A 143 -1.87 1.80 1.10
CA GLY A 143 -3.00 2.38 0.34
C GLY A 143 -4.34 1.74 0.72
N GLN A 144 -4.36 0.43 0.90
CA GLN A 144 -5.57 -0.28 1.30
C GLN A 144 -5.99 0.10 2.73
N THR A 145 -5.03 0.26 3.64
CA THR A 145 -5.32 0.72 5.00
C THR A 145 -5.93 2.11 4.98
N ALA A 146 -5.35 3.03 4.21
CA ALA A 146 -5.89 4.39 4.06
C ALA A 146 -7.30 4.36 3.47
N GLY A 147 -7.51 3.57 2.43
CA GLY A 147 -8.81 3.41 1.80
C GLY A 147 -9.86 2.83 2.75
N ASP A 148 -9.48 1.84 3.55
CA ASP A 148 -10.38 1.22 4.53
C ASP A 148 -10.81 2.24 5.60
N ILE A 149 -9.89 3.08 6.06
CA ILE A 149 -10.21 4.14 7.03
C ILE A 149 -11.17 5.15 6.41
N GLU A 150 -10.92 5.57 5.19
CA GLU A 150 -11.79 6.51 4.48
C GLU A 150 -13.20 5.93 4.29
N GLN A 151 -13.30 4.68 3.89
CA GLN A 151 -14.57 3.98 3.72
C GLN A 151 -15.31 3.78 5.05
N LEU A 152 -14.57 3.54 6.13
CA LEU A 152 -15.11 3.33 7.46
C LEU A 152 -15.92 4.54 7.94
N THR A 153 -15.50 5.74 7.53
CA THR A 153 -16.17 7.00 7.92
C THR A 153 -17.00 7.59 6.78
N ARG A 154 -17.42 6.77 5.83
CA ARG A 154 -18.31 7.24 4.77
C ARG A 154 -19.71 7.48 5.35
N VAL A 155 -20.22 8.68 5.15
CA VAL A 155 -21.57 9.04 5.59
C VAL A 155 -22.58 8.39 4.67
N LYS A 156 -23.55 7.68 5.27
CA LYS A 156 -24.66 7.02 4.57
C LYS A 156 -25.98 7.56 5.05
N ASP A 157 -26.96 7.61 4.16
CA ASP A 157 -28.35 8.02 4.46
C ASP A 157 -28.47 9.44 5.01
N LYS A 158 -27.47 10.29 4.76
CA LYS A 158 -27.44 11.69 5.15
C LYS A 158 -26.97 12.54 3.98
N ASP A 159 -27.33 13.82 4.01
CA ASP A 159 -26.90 14.76 2.97
C ASP A 159 -25.40 15.06 3.13
N THR A 160 -24.59 14.57 2.20
CA THR A 160 -23.15 14.72 2.23
C THR A 160 -22.68 16.15 2.02
N ARG A 161 -23.57 17.05 1.58
CA ARG A 161 -23.26 18.48 1.51
C ARG A 161 -23.26 19.13 2.89
N VAL A 162 -23.95 18.50 3.86
CA VAL A 162 -24.06 18.96 5.25
C VAL A 162 -23.17 18.12 6.16
N PHE A 163 -23.24 16.80 6.04
CA PHE A 163 -22.49 15.86 6.86
C PHE A 163 -21.22 15.45 6.13
N GLN A 164 -20.16 16.23 6.36
CA GLN A 164 -18.85 16.00 5.76
C GLN A 164 -17.84 15.41 6.74
N ASP A 165 -18.33 14.98 7.90
CA ASP A 165 -17.49 14.36 8.92
C ASP A 165 -16.85 13.08 8.37
N GLY A 166 -15.59 12.87 8.66
CA GLY A 166 -14.88 11.68 8.23
C GLY A 166 -13.38 11.86 8.25
N VAL A 167 -12.69 10.82 7.84
CA VAL A 167 -11.24 10.84 7.65
C VAL A 167 -10.97 10.67 6.15
N TYR A 168 -10.25 11.60 5.57
CA TYR A 168 -10.07 11.67 4.12
C TYR A 168 -8.60 11.62 3.74
N ILE A 169 -8.32 10.90 2.64
CA ILE A 169 -6.99 10.89 2.06
C ILE A 169 -6.74 12.25 1.39
N VAL A 170 -5.69 12.94 1.84
CA VAL A 170 -5.31 14.26 1.30
C VAL A 170 -3.99 14.23 0.56
N GLU A 171 -3.14 13.23 0.84
CA GLU A 171 -1.89 13.02 0.13
C GLU A 171 -1.71 11.56 -0.23
N LYS A 172 -1.28 11.29 -1.45
CA LYS A 172 -0.96 9.95 -1.96
C LYS A 172 0.46 9.94 -2.51
N PRO A 173 1.12 8.78 -2.51
CA PRO A 173 2.38 8.64 -3.22
C PRO A 173 2.21 8.97 -4.69
N GLY A 174 3.25 9.49 -5.33
CA GLY A 174 3.24 9.77 -6.75
C GLY A 174 3.05 8.51 -7.59
N ALA A 175 2.55 8.68 -8.82
CA ALA A 175 2.36 7.59 -9.76
C ALA A 175 3.70 6.96 -10.14
N GLY A 176 3.66 5.65 -10.43
CA GLY A 176 4.85 4.92 -10.87
C GLY A 176 5.93 4.78 -9.82
N GLY A 177 5.57 4.87 -8.56
CA GLY A 177 6.52 4.76 -7.48
C GLY A 177 7.31 6.03 -7.19
N ALA A 178 6.93 7.07 -7.85
CA ALA A 178 7.54 8.37 -7.62
C ALA A 178 6.86 9.07 -6.45
#